data_b32cbae7e3054a39fdaa5f49393e361b
#
_entry.id   b32cbae7e3054a39fdaa5f49393e361b
#
_cell.length_a   1.000
_cell.length_b   1.000
_cell.length_c   1.000
_cell.angle_alpha   90.00
_cell.angle_beta   90.00
_cell.angle_gamma   90.00
#
_symmetry.space_group_name_H-M   'P 1'
#
loop_
_entity.id
_entity.type
_entity.pdbx_description
1 polymer ?
#
loop_
_entity_poly.entity_id
_entity_poly.type
_entity_poly.pdbx_seq_one_letter_code
_entity_poly.pdbx_strand_id
1 'polypeptide(L)'
;MDDRMVDQSMHDEESSFELSLRPTKLRQYIGQSTIKSNLEVFIKAAKMRQEPLDHVLLFGPPGLGKTTLSNIIANEMEVNIRIISGPSIERPGDLAAILSSLQPGDVLFIDEIHRLSSVVEEVLYPAMEDFFLDIVIGKGEEARSIRIDLPPFTLIGATTRAGSLTAPLRDRFGVHLRLEYYHCLLYTSPSPRD
;
A
#
# COMPACT_ATOMS: atom_id res chain seq x y z
N MET A 1 26.45 -26.92 -24.07
CA MET A 1 26.74 -26.05 -22.96
C MET A 1 26.08 -24.69 -23.17
N ASP A 2 24.81 -24.66 -23.59
CA ASP A 2 24.15 -23.42 -24.06
C ASP A 2 22.67 -23.29 -23.69
N ASP A 3 22.19 -24.17 -22.82
CA ASP A 3 20.75 -24.22 -22.47
C ASP A 3 20.35 -23.34 -21.27
N ARG A 4 21.34 -22.75 -20.55
CA ARG A 4 21.06 -21.90 -19.38
C ARG A 4 20.93 -20.40 -19.67
N MET A 5 21.39 -19.94 -20.80
CA MET A 5 21.30 -18.52 -21.18
C MET A 5 19.98 -18.16 -21.84
N VAL A 6 19.33 -19.13 -22.48
CA VAL A 6 18.04 -18.93 -23.16
C VAL A 6 16.90 -18.81 -22.16
N ASP A 7 17.00 -19.54 -21.04
CA ASP A 7 15.94 -19.59 -20.02
C ASP A 7 15.86 -18.28 -19.20
N GLN A 8 16.99 -17.64 -18.96
CA GLN A 8 17.07 -16.40 -18.21
C GLN A 8 16.56 -15.18 -19.00
N SER A 9 16.85 -15.14 -20.31
CA SER A 9 16.36 -14.08 -21.18
C SER A 9 14.86 -14.16 -21.45
N MET A 10 14.30 -15.36 -21.54
CA MET A 10 12.85 -15.54 -21.68
C MET A 10 12.09 -15.15 -20.42
N HIS A 11 12.62 -15.44 -19.22
CA HIS A 11 12.02 -15.00 -17.97
C HIS A 11 12.07 -13.47 -17.79
N ASP A 12 13.12 -12.81 -18.22
CA ASP A 12 13.25 -11.37 -18.18
C ASP A 12 12.31 -10.67 -19.17
N GLU A 13 12.13 -11.24 -20.36
CA GLU A 13 11.20 -10.73 -21.37
C GLU A 13 9.73 -10.96 -20.96
N GLU A 14 9.39 -12.13 -20.42
CA GLU A 14 8.05 -12.40 -19.89
C GLU A 14 7.71 -11.50 -18.70
N SER A 15 8.64 -11.30 -17.77
CA SER A 15 8.43 -10.42 -16.63
C SER A 15 8.30 -8.95 -17.03
N SER A 16 9.07 -8.50 -18.03
CA SER A 16 8.96 -7.14 -18.57
C SER A 16 7.66 -6.93 -19.36
N PHE A 17 7.19 -7.97 -20.07
CA PHE A 17 5.93 -7.94 -20.79
C PHE A 17 4.73 -7.95 -19.84
N GLU A 18 4.74 -8.77 -18.80
CA GLU A 18 3.72 -8.75 -17.74
C GLU A 18 3.66 -7.41 -17.00
N LEU A 19 4.80 -6.80 -16.71
CA LEU A 19 4.86 -5.46 -16.11
C LEU A 19 4.28 -4.40 -17.05
N SER A 20 4.45 -4.54 -18.35
CA SER A 20 3.90 -3.61 -19.34
C SER A 20 2.39 -3.71 -19.50
N LEU A 21 1.79 -4.85 -19.13
CA LEU A 21 0.35 -5.09 -19.20
C LEU A 21 -0.41 -4.62 -17.95
N ARG A 22 0.30 -4.34 -16.85
CA ARG A 22 -0.35 -3.86 -15.62
C ARG A 22 -0.80 -2.41 -15.79
N PRO A 23 -2.03 -2.07 -15.40
CA PRO A 23 -2.49 -0.69 -15.47
C PRO A 23 -1.63 0.21 -14.58
N THR A 24 -1.22 1.34 -15.11
CA THR A 24 -0.42 2.35 -14.40
C THR A 24 -1.24 3.57 -14.01
N LYS A 25 -2.41 3.73 -14.59
CA LYS A 25 -3.33 4.82 -14.33
C LYS A 25 -4.70 4.30 -13.92
N LEU A 26 -5.41 5.07 -13.12
CA LEU A 26 -6.73 4.70 -12.61
C LEU A 26 -7.73 4.44 -13.73
N ARG A 27 -7.68 5.23 -14.81
CA ARG A 27 -8.53 5.03 -16.01
C ARG A 27 -8.35 3.68 -16.69
N GLN A 28 -7.18 3.08 -16.55
CA GLN A 28 -6.85 1.77 -17.13
C GLN A 28 -7.25 0.61 -16.22
N TYR A 29 -7.54 0.90 -14.96
CA TYR A 29 -7.92 -0.11 -13.99
C TYR A 29 -9.32 -0.62 -14.29
N ILE A 30 -9.44 -1.90 -14.58
CA ILE A 30 -10.69 -2.56 -14.98
C ILE A 30 -11.29 -3.29 -13.78
N GLY A 31 -12.60 -3.17 -13.63
CA GLY A 31 -13.34 -3.72 -12.51
C GLY A 31 -13.35 -2.79 -11.29
N GLN A 32 -13.99 -3.22 -10.19
CA GLN A 32 -14.06 -2.44 -8.96
C GLN A 32 -14.52 -0.98 -9.18
N SER A 33 -15.58 -0.80 -9.95
CA SER A 33 -16.05 0.54 -10.38
C SER A 33 -16.29 1.50 -9.21
N THR A 34 -16.83 1.00 -8.10
CA THR A 34 -17.06 1.80 -6.88
C THR A 34 -15.74 2.28 -6.28
N ILE A 35 -14.75 1.42 -6.21
CA ILE A 35 -13.40 1.76 -5.71
C ILE A 35 -12.76 2.81 -6.60
N LYS A 36 -12.84 2.62 -7.90
CA LYS A 36 -12.30 3.56 -8.90
C LYS A 36 -12.91 4.95 -8.74
N SER A 37 -14.22 5.04 -8.65
CA SER A 37 -14.95 6.31 -8.47
C SER A 37 -14.57 6.99 -7.16
N ASN A 38 -14.49 6.26 -6.07
CA ASN A 38 -14.10 6.79 -4.77
C ASN A 38 -12.66 7.32 -4.80
N LEU A 39 -11.73 6.55 -5.36
CA LEU A 39 -10.33 6.97 -5.47
C LEU A 39 -10.17 8.22 -6.33
N GLU A 40 -10.89 8.34 -7.43
CA GLU A 40 -10.86 9.54 -8.27
C GLU A 40 -11.22 10.79 -7.46
N VAL A 41 -12.24 10.71 -6.62
CA VAL A 41 -12.66 11.81 -5.74
C VAL A 41 -11.60 12.14 -4.71
N PHE A 42 -11.08 11.14 -4.00
CA PHE A 42 -10.07 11.34 -2.95
C PHE A 42 -8.75 11.90 -3.50
N ILE A 43 -8.29 11.36 -4.61
CA ILE A 43 -7.05 11.81 -5.27
C ILE A 43 -7.20 13.25 -5.77
N LYS A 44 -8.31 13.55 -6.42
CA LYS A 44 -8.59 14.90 -6.90
C LYS A 44 -8.65 15.92 -5.75
N ALA A 45 -9.32 15.58 -4.66
CA ALA A 45 -9.42 16.42 -3.49
C ALA A 45 -8.05 16.69 -2.85
N ALA A 46 -7.23 15.65 -2.69
CA ALA A 46 -5.87 15.77 -2.14
C ALA A 46 -4.99 16.67 -3.03
N LYS A 47 -5.04 16.49 -4.34
CA LYS A 47 -4.30 17.31 -5.29
C LYS A 47 -4.72 18.78 -5.25
N MET A 48 -6.02 19.06 -5.14
CA MET A 48 -6.53 20.42 -5.03
C MET A 48 -6.06 21.13 -3.76
N ARG A 49 -5.93 20.40 -2.65
CA ARG A 49 -5.42 20.94 -1.39
C ARG A 49 -3.89 20.95 -1.32
N GLN A 50 -3.21 20.33 -2.28
CA GLN A 50 -1.76 20.11 -2.27
C GLN A 50 -1.29 19.38 -1.01
N GLU A 51 -2.07 18.39 -0.59
CA GLU A 51 -1.82 17.56 0.57
C GLU A 51 -1.62 16.09 0.14
N PRO A 52 -0.92 15.29 0.94
CA PRO A 52 -0.91 13.85 0.73
C PRO A 52 -2.33 13.28 0.80
N LEU A 53 -2.55 12.16 0.12
CA LEU A 53 -3.78 11.40 0.26
C LEU A 53 -3.92 10.89 1.70
N ASP A 54 -5.13 10.81 2.21
CA ASP A 54 -5.41 10.15 3.48
C ASP A 54 -4.93 8.70 3.44
N HIS A 55 -4.56 8.15 4.59
CA HIS A 55 -4.12 6.77 4.68
C HIS A 55 -5.23 5.82 4.22
N VAL A 56 -4.84 4.83 3.41
CA VAL A 56 -5.77 3.92 2.73
C VAL A 56 -5.58 2.50 3.23
N LEU A 57 -6.67 1.85 3.61
CA LEU A 57 -6.70 0.42 3.91
C LEU A 57 -7.34 -0.34 2.75
N LEU A 58 -6.56 -1.23 2.13
CA LEU A 58 -7.03 -2.15 1.10
C LEU A 58 -7.26 -3.52 1.70
N PHE A 59 -8.45 -4.05 1.62
CA PHE A 59 -8.75 -5.38 2.13
C PHE A 59 -9.56 -6.20 1.15
N GLY A 60 -9.35 -7.49 1.19
CA GLY A 60 -9.99 -8.44 0.30
C GLY A 60 -9.11 -9.65 0.03
N PRO A 61 -9.64 -10.64 -0.70
CA PRO A 61 -8.92 -11.85 -1.04
C PRO A 61 -7.56 -11.60 -1.70
N PRO A 62 -6.61 -12.54 -1.60
CA PRO A 62 -5.34 -12.43 -2.30
C PRO A 62 -5.53 -12.45 -3.83
N GLY A 63 -4.59 -11.87 -4.54
CA GLY A 63 -4.59 -11.89 -6.01
C GLY A 63 -5.54 -10.89 -6.69
N LEU A 64 -6.18 -9.98 -5.96
CA LEU A 64 -7.08 -8.98 -6.51
C LEU A 64 -6.42 -7.65 -6.91
N GLY A 65 -5.09 -7.60 -6.89
CA GLY A 65 -4.36 -6.43 -7.38
C GLY A 65 -4.21 -5.28 -6.38
N LYS A 66 -4.13 -5.57 -5.07
CA LYS A 66 -3.88 -4.55 -4.05
C LYS A 66 -2.58 -3.79 -4.29
N THR A 67 -1.51 -4.50 -4.63
CA THR A 67 -0.22 -3.88 -4.99
C THR A 67 -0.33 -3.04 -6.26
N THR A 68 -1.01 -3.54 -7.28
CA THR A 68 -1.26 -2.79 -8.52
C THR A 68 -2.03 -1.50 -8.24
N LEU A 69 -3.07 -1.56 -7.42
CA LEU A 69 -3.85 -0.39 -7.04
C LEU A 69 -3.01 0.64 -6.28
N SER A 70 -2.12 0.18 -5.41
CA SER A 70 -1.20 1.06 -4.68
C SER A 70 -0.23 1.79 -5.60
N ASN A 71 0.30 1.10 -6.61
CA ASN A 71 1.13 1.72 -7.65
C ASN A 71 0.35 2.75 -8.46
N ILE A 72 -0.90 2.47 -8.80
CA ILE A 72 -1.79 3.41 -9.49
C ILE A 72 -2.01 4.67 -8.65
N ILE A 73 -2.28 4.53 -7.35
CA ILE A 73 -2.44 5.66 -6.44
C ILE A 73 -1.19 6.55 -6.43
N ALA A 74 -0.01 5.95 -6.29
CA ALA A 74 1.25 6.68 -6.30
C ALA A 74 1.47 7.42 -7.64
N ASN A 75 1.19 6.76 -8.76
CA ASN A 75 1.30 7.36 -10.09
C ASN A 75 0.32 8.51 -10.28
N GLU A 76 -0.92 8.37 -9.83
CA GLU A 76 -1.93 9.45 -9.90
C GLU A 76 -1.57 10.64 -9.00
N MET A 77 -0.96 10.38 -7.85
CA MET A 77 -0.46 11.42 -6.95
C MET A 77 0.90 12.00 -7.39
N GLU A 78 1.53 11.40 -8.40
CA GLU A 78 2.84 11.81 -8.93
C GLU A 78 3.95 11.76 -7.87
N VAL A 79 3.93 10.72 -7.06
CA VAL A 79 4.90 10.48 -5.98
C VAL A 79 5.52 9.09 -6.10
N ASN A 80 6.61 8.86 -5.37
CA ASN A 80 7.23 7.56 -5.31
C ASN A 80 6.47 6.63 -4.37
N ILE A 81 6.58 5.33 -4.61
CA ILE A 81 6.04 4.29 -3.74
C ILE A 81 7.17 3.41 -3.23
N ARG A 82 7.08 3.06 -1.94
CA ARG A 82 7.91 2.03 -1.34
C ARG A 82 7.02 0.88 -0.89
N ILE A 83 7.37 -0.33 -1.34
CA ILE A 83 6.59 -1.55 -1.09
C ILE A 83 7.33 -2.41 -0.10
N ILE A 84 6.66 -2.80 0.98
CA ILE A 84 7.22 -3.61 2.06
C ILE A 84 6.18 -4.62 2.53
N SER A 85 6.65 -5.76 3.00
CA SER A 85 5.81 -6.75 3.68
C SER A 85 5.79 -6.49 5.18
N GLY A 86 4.63 -6.61 5.81
CA GLY A 86 4.48 -6.48 7.27
C GLY A 86 5.43 -7.36 8.06
N PRO A 87 5.56 -8.66 7.73
CA PRO A 87 6.51 -9.56 8.39
C PRO A 87 7.98 -9.15 8.31
N SER A 88 8.37 -8.34 7.33
CA SER A 88 9.75 -7.86 7.20
C SER A 88 10.09 -6.72 8.15
N ILE A 89 9.09 -6.12 8.78
CA ILE A 89 9.26 -5.08 9.79
C ILE A 89 9.22 -5.74 11.18
N GLU A 90 10.36 -6.14 11.67
CA GLU A 90 10.46 -6.90 12.93
C GLU A 90 10.58 -5.99 14.15
N ARG A 91 11.22 -4.83 13.99
CA ARG A 91 11.55 -3.91 15.07
C ARG A 91 11.11 -2.49 14.76
N PRO A 92 10.85 -1.68 15.79
CA PRO A 92 10.58 -0.25 15.60
C PRO A 92 11.66 0.49 14.79
N GLY A 93 12.93 0.10 14.94
CA GLY A 93 14.04 0.67 14.16
C GLY A 93 13.94 0.42 12.66
N ASP A 94 13.41 -0.72 12.25
CA ASP A 94 13.19 -1.05 10.84
C ASP A 94 12.15 -0.09 10.23
N LEU A 95 11.05 0.14 10.94
CA LEU A 95 10.03 1.10 10.54
C LEU A 95 10.58 2.53 10.48
N ALA A 96 11.38 2.92 11.45
CA ALA A 96 12.00 4.23 11.50
C ALA A 96 12.93 4.48 10.30
N ALA A 97 13.74 3.50 9.94
CA ALA A 97 14.63 3.59 8.78
C ALA A 97 13.84 3.77 7.48
N ILE A 98 12.75 3.04 7.33
CA ILE A 98 11.87 3.12 6.16
C ILE A 98 11.22 4.49 6.07
N LEU A 99 10.55 4.94 7.13
CA LEU A 99 9.81 6.21 7.15
C LEU A 99 10.73 7.41 6.99
N SER A 100 11.92 7.38 7.57
CA SER A 100 12.92 8.45 7.45
C SER A 100 13.50 8.58 6.04
N SER A 101 13.38 7.54 5.22
CA SER A 101 13.85 7.56 3.83
C SER A 101 12.85 8.12 2.83
N LEU A 102 11.60 8.36 3.25
CA LEU A 102 10.54 8.88 2.38
C LEU A 102 10.75 10.36 2.08
N GLN A 103 10.34 10.77 0.89
CA GLN A 103 10.20 12.17 0.51
C GLN A 103 8.80 12.68 0.83
N PRO A 104 8.59 14.00 0.98
CA PRO A 104 7.25 14.54 1.22
C PRO A 104 6.24 14.09 0.17
N GLY A 105 5.12 13.53 0.62
CA GLY A 105 4.05 13.04 -0.23
C GLY A 105 4.18 11.60 -0.71
N ASP A 106 5.31 10.95 -0.49
CA ASP A 106 5.54 9.56 -0.90
C ASP A 106 4.52 8.59 -0.30
N VAL A 107 4.33 7.48 -0.98
CA VAL A 107 3.47 6.38 -0.56
C VAL A 107 4.31 5.26 0.03
N LEU A 108 3.94 4.82 1.22
CA LEU A 108 4.43 3.57 1.81
C LEU A 108 3.33 2.52 1.72
N PHE A 109 3.58 1.44 1.00
CA PHE A 109 2.69 0.28 0.94
C PHE A 109 3.20 -0.83 1.85
N ILE A 110 2.38 -1.26 2.79
CA ILE A 110 2.66 -2.40 3.67
C ILE A 110 1.68 -3.52 3.36
N ASP A 111 2.17 -4.58 2.74
CA ASP A 111 1.40 -5.79 2.51
C ASP A 111 1.30 -6.62 3.79
N GLU A 112 0.21 -7.34 3.97
CA GLU A 112 -0.06 -8.12 5.18
C GLU A 112 0.13 -7.30 6.48
N ILE A 113 -0.39 -6.09 6.51
CA ILE A 113 -0.21 -5.15 7.63
C ILE A 113 -0.72 -5.70 8.96
N HIS A 114 -1.65 -6.65 8.94
CA HIS A 114 -2.15 -7.35 10.13
C HIS A 114 -1.07 -8.19 10.84
N ARG A 115 0.07 -8.44 10.21
CA ARG A 115 1.19 -9.20 10.76
C ARG A 115 2.25 -8.34 11.45
N LEU A 116 2.04 -7.04 11.56
CA LEU A 116 2.90 -6.18 12.38
C LEU A 116 2.79 -6.57 13.86
N SER A 117 3.92 -6.56 14.56
CA SER A 117 3.91 -6.75 16.01
C SER A 117 3.27 -5.55 16.71
N SER A 118 2.77 -5.76 17.92
CA SER A 118 2.16 -4.68 18.71
C SER A 118 3.13 -3.52 18.99
N VAL A 119 4.40 -3.84 19.19
CA VAL A 119 5.45 -2.83 19.45
C VAL A 119 5.68 -1.94 18.23
N VAL A 120 5.73 -2.54 17.03
CA VAL A 120 5.86 -1.79 15.77
C VAL A 120 4.60 -0.98 15.50
N GLU A 121 3.43 -1.56 15.74
CA GLU A 121 2.15 -0.92 15.56
C GLU A 121 2.00 0.34 16.42
N GLU A 122 2.42 0.30 17.70
CA GLU A 122 2.41 1.46 18.59
C GLU A 122 3.31 2.61 18.10
N VAL A 123 4.43 2.30 17.49
CA VAL A 123 5.32 3.32 16.87
C VAL A 123 4.71 3.89 15.60
N LEU A 124 3.94 3.09 14.87
CA LEU A 124 3.29 3.52 13.64
C LEU A 124 2.16 4.54 13.88
N TYR A 125 1.45 4.46 14.99
CA TYR A 125 0.31 5.34 15.27
C TYR A 125 0.65 6.84 15.21
N PRO A 126 1.64 7.35 15.97
CA PRO A 126 1.99 8.77 15.88
C PRO A 126 2.56 9.14 14.50
N ALA A 127 3.21 8.22 13.82
CA ALA A 127 3.69 8.45 12.46
C ALA A 127 2.55 8.69 11.47
N MET A 128 1.44 7.97 11.61
CA MET A 128 0.25 8.15 10.77
C MET A 128 -0.53 9.43 11.11
N GLU A 129 -0.66 9.75 12.39
CA GLU A 129 -1.48 10.88 12.85
C GLU A 129 -0.75 12.22 12.73
N ASP A 130 0.47 12.29 13.22
CA ASP A 130 1.20 13.54 13.40
C ASP A 130 2.57 13.58 12.72
N PHE A 131 2.90 12.59 11.94
CA PHE A 131 4.15 12.49 11.19
C PHE A 131 5.41 12.62 12.06
N PHE A 132 5.46 11.86 13.13
CA PHE A 132 6.67 11.70 13.92
C PHE A 132 6.80 10.28 14.46
N LEU A 133 8.00 9.94 14.89
CA LEU A 133 8.32 8.69 15.58
C LEU A 133 8.94 9.01 16.93
N ASP A 134 8.54 8.25 17.94
CA ASP A 134 9.24 8.18 19.21
C ASP A 134 9.96 6.84 19.32
N ILE A 135 11.29 6.90 19.38
CA ILE A 135 12.14 5.71 19.46
C ILE A 135 12.91 5.74 20.75
N VAL A 136 12.93 4.60 21.45
CA VAL A 136 13.71 4.41 22.65
C VAL A 136 15.09 3.90 22.27
N ILE A 137 16.13 4.65 22.59
CA ILE A 137 17.53 4.30 22.43
C ILE A 137 18.15 4.04 23.79
N GLY A 138 18.93 2.95 23.90
CA GLY A 138 19.55 2.53 25.14
C GLY A 138 18.77 1.47 25.89
N LYS A 139 19.34 1.00 26.99
CA LYS A 139 18.73 -0.03 27.85
C LYS A 139 18.75 0.41 29.31
N GLY A 140 17.73 0.01 30.07
CA GLY A 140 17.62 0.27 31.48
C GLY A 140 17.52 1.75 31.82
N GLU A 141 18.28 2.20 32.83
CA GLU A 141 18.25 3.60 33.30
C GLU A 141 18.82 4.61 32.31
N GLU A 142 19.58 4.15 31.32
CA GLU A 142 20.15 4.99 30.25
C GLU A 142 19.22 5.13 29.03
N ALA A 143 18.04 4.50 29.07
CA ALA A 143 17.09 4.58 27.98
C ALA A 143 16.60 6.00 27.78
N ARG A 144 16.70 6.50 26.53
CA ARG A 144 16.21 7.82 26.12
C ARG A 144 15.23 7.67 24.97
N SER A 145 14.15 8.43 25.06
CA SER A 145 13.23 8.58 23.95
C SER A 145 13.69 9.70 23.03
N ILE A 146 13.82 9.40 21.74
CA ILE A 146 14.17 10.38 20.70
C ILE A 146 12.98 10.53 19.77
N ARG A 147 12.55 11.76 19.57
CA ARG A 147 11.53 12.11 18.59
C ARG A 147 12.17 12.42 17.25
N ILE A 148 11.69 11.76 16.20
CA ILE A 148 12.10 11.96 14.82
C ILE A 148 10.91 12.50 14.04
N ASP A 149 11.03 13.71 13.50
CA ASP A 149 10.03 14.27 12.62
C ASP A 149 10.11 13.65 11.24
N LEU A 150 8.95 13.34 10.65
CA LEU A 150 8.81 12.69 9.35
C LEU A 150 8.21 13.66 8.34
N PRO A 151 8.57 13.54 7.05
CA PRO A 151 7.82 14.23 6.01
C PRO A 151 6.40 13.65 5.94
N PRO A 152 5.39 14.45 5.56
CA PRO A 152 4.05 13.95 5.32
C PRO A 152 4.07 12.85 4.27
N PHE A 153 3.38 11.74 4.52
CA PHE A 153 3.33 10.57 3.63
C PHE A 153 1.94 9.95 3.65
N THR A 154 1.68 9.07 2.69
CA THR A 154 0.46 8.25 2.67
C THR A 154 0.82 6.81 2.96
N LEU A 155 0.22 6.24 3.99
CA LEU A 155 0.30 4.80 4.25
C LEU A 155 -0.84 4.10 3.53
N ILE A 156 -0.50 3.09 2.73
CA ILE A 156 -1.45 2.15 2.16
C ILE A 156 -1.19 0.79 2.82
N GLY A 157 -2.11 0.36 3.66
CA GLY A 157 -2.07 -0.96 4.27
C GLY A 157 -2.91 -1.95 3.46
N ALA A 158 -2.38 -3.14 3.23
CA ALA A 158 -3.11 -4.23 2.60
C ALA A 158 -3.27 -5.42 3.54
N THR A 159 -4.45 -6.00 3.56
CA THR A 159 -4.73 -7.19 4.34
C THR A 159 -5.75 -8.08 3.63
N THR A 160 -5.59 -9.38 3.78
CA THR A 160 -6.60 -10.36 3.36
C THR A 160 -7.69 -10.55 4.43
N ARG A 161 -7.43 -10.09 5.66
CA ARG A 161 -8.28 -10.30 6.83
C ARG A 161 -8.48 -9.00 7.59
N ALA A 162 -9.48 -8.21 7.20
CA ALA A 162 -9.81 -6.96 7.88
C ALA A 162 -10.08 -7.15 9.38
N GLY A 163 -10.69 -8.26 9.77
CA GLY A 163 -10.96 -8.61 11.17
C GLY A 163 -9.72 -8.93 12.00
N SER A 164 -8.55 -9.15 11.36
CA SER A 164 -7.29 -9.40 12.07
C SER A 164 -6.54 -8.11 12.40
N LEU A 165 -6.96 -6.96 11.87
CA LEU A 165 -6.42 -5.68 12.28
C LEU A 165 -6.96 -5.29 13.65
N THR A 166 -6.07 -4.71 14.48
CA THR A 166 -6.52 -4.08 15.72
C THR A 166 -7.41 -2.88 15.42
N ALA A 167 -8.40 -2.63 16.26
CA ALA A 167 -9.28 -1.47 16.09
C ALA A 167 -8.50 -0.14 16.06
N PRO A 168 -7.50 0.09 16.94
CA PRO A 168 -6.70 1.31 16.90
C PRO A 168 -6.01 1.54 15.56
N LEU A 169 -5.44 0.50 14.93
CA LEU A 169 -4.80 0.63 13.65
C LEU A 169 -5.82 0.89 12.53
N ARG A 170 -6.89 0.13 12.50
CA ARG A 170 -7.95 0.29 11.51
C ARG A 170 -8.56 1.69 11.51
N ASP A 171 -8.81 2.24 12.69
CA ASP A 171 -9.44 3.56 12.85
C ASP A 171 -8.55 4.72 12.36
N ARG A 172 -7.25 4.49 12.21
CA ARG A 172 -6.31 5.49 11.70
C ARG A 172 -6.28 5.61 10.19
N PHE A 173 -6.91 4.69 9.47
CA PHE A 173 -7.09 4.79 8.03
C PHE A 173 -8.34 5.61 7.71
N GLY A 174 -8.16 6.70 6.99
CA GLY A 174 -9.28 7.56 6.58
C GLY A 174 -10.10 6.99 5.42
N VAL A 175 -9.50 6.10 4.62
CA VAL A 175 -10.12 5.48 3.45
C VAL A 175 -10.05 3.97 3.58
N HIS A 176 -11.20 3.30 3.50
CA HIS A 176 -11.29 1.84 3.52
C HIS A 176 -11.85 1.36 2.18
N LEU A 177 -11.09 0.55 1.47
CA LEU A 177 -11.47 0.02 0.16
C LEU A 177 -11.49 -1.51 0.19
N ARG A 178 -12.65 -2.07 -0.02
CA ARG A 178 -12.84 -3.51 -0.11
C ARG A 178 -12.77 -3.97 -1.56
N LEU A 179 -11.80 -4.82 -1.88
CA LEU A 179 -11.70 -5.48 -3.17
C LEU A 179 -12.51 -6.77 -3.14
N GLU A 180 -13.29 -6.99 -4.17
CA GLU A 180 -14.13 -8.16 -4.32
C GLU A 180 -13.76 -8.92 -5.60
N TYR A 181 -14.08 -10.21 -5.63
CA TYR A 181 -13.96 -10.97 -6.87
C TYR A 181 -14.89 -10.36 -7.92
N TYR A 182 -14.44 -10.37 -9.17
CA TYR A 182 -15.29 -10.00 -10.29
C TYR A 182 -16.54 -10.91 -10.30
N HIS A 183 -17.70 -10.30 -10.29
CA HIS A 183 -18.91 -11.07 -10.59
C HIS A 183 -18.84 -11.53 -12.03
N CYS A 184 -18.94 -12.83 -12.25
CA CYS A 184 -18.97 -13.48 -13.56
C CYS A 184 -20.05 -12.94 -14.51
N LEU A 185 -20.98 -12.15 -13.98
CA LEU A 185 -22.07 -11.50 -14.72
C LEU A 185 -21.59 -10.45 -15.75
N LEU A 186 -20.35 -9.98 -15.67
CA LEU A 186 -19.80 -9.09 -16.68
C LEU A 186 -19.33 -9.83 -17.94
N TYR A 187 -19.29 -11.16 -17.92
CA TYR A 187 -18.86 -12.01 -19.04
C TYR A 187 -19.98 -12.83 -19.65
N THR A 188 -21.16 -12.85 -19.07
CA THR A 188 -22.35 -13.36 -19.74
C THR A 188 -22.98 -12.23 -20.56
N SER A 189 -22.37 -11.92 -21.68
CA SER A 189 -23.15 -11.35 -22.77
C SER A 189 -24.34 -12.27 -22.98
N PRO A 190 -25.58 -11.78 -22.89
CA PRO A 190 -26.70 -12.61 -23.27
C PRO A 190 -26.47 -13.02 -24.72
N SER A 191 -26.27 -14.31 -24.92
CA SER A 191 -26.31 -14.87 -26.26
C SER A 191 -27.60 -14.40 -26.92
N PRO A 192 -27.56 -13.75 -28.08
CA PRO A 192 -28.79 -13.41 -28.76
C PRO A 192 -29.42 -14.71 -29.19
N ARG A 193 -30.33 -15.21 -28.39
CA ARG A 193 -31.30 -16.19 -28.80
C ARG A 193 -32.66 -15.50 -28.87
N ASP A 194 -33.20 -15.59 -30.03
CA ASP A 194 -34.55 -15.26 -30.43
C ASP A 194 -35.56 -15.10 -29.31
#